data_32fb1bead6ffd6230bf1ae4433cee6eb
#
_entry.id   32fb1bead6ffd6230bf1ae4433cee6eb
#
_cell.length_a   1.000
_cell.length_b   1.000
_cell.length_c   1.000
_cell.angle_alpha   90.00
_cell.angle_beta   90.00
_cell.angle_gamma   90.00
#
_symmetry.space_group_name_H-M   'P 1'
#
loop_
_entity.id
_entity.type
_entity.pdbx_description
1 polymer ?
#
loop_
_entity_poly.entity_id
_entity_poly.type
_entity_poly.pdbx_seq_one_letter_code
_entity_poly.pdbx_strand_id
1 'polypeptide(L)'
;MKKDTILGASIGSTDFHYLQKDYDEIKKLNLNTWNEVAWIGDELNSKIVMWTNSSPVNNVTLSSSDFINENGDLISSNNIKISWLKETLANIGRSNPSAPLEPFPDIIHNSGSLNIEKNKIASAWINIKTPRNAKPGIYNGSIEVTADELEKAYTFDYSFEVLNLVQPLPSETNTQIEFWQHPYTIARYYKISKEDLFTEKHFKYLRGNLKEYRNMGGRGVIATIVHEAWNH
;
A
#
# COMPACT_ATOMS: atom_id res chain seq x y z
N MET A 1 -27.00 -22.66 6.83
CA MET A 1 -25.54 -22.79 7.04
C MET A 1 -24.85 -22.07 5.89
N LYS A 2 -24.17 -20.94 6.13
CA LYS A 2 -23.26 -20.37 5.11
C LYS A 2 -22.20 -21.44 4.84
N LYS A 3 -22.05 -21.84 3.57
CA LYS A 3 -20.94 -22.69 3.14
C LYS A 3 -19.66 -22.03 3.63
N ASP A 4 -18.83 -22.72 4.40
CA ASP A 4 -17.53 -22.20 4.82
C ASP A 4 -16.74 -21.87 3.54
N THR A 5 -16.68 -20.60 3.22
CA THR A 5 -15.90 -20.13 2.08
C THR A 5 -14.43 -20.33 2.38
N ILE A 6 -13.71 -20.97 1.47
CA ILE A 6 -12.27 -21.25 1.64
C ILE A 6 -11.48 -19.96 1.83
N LEU A 7 -11.81 -18.93 1.07
CA LEU A 7 -11.26 -17.58 1.15
C LEU A 7 -12.39 -16.60 1.46
N GLY A 8 -12.18 -15.72 2.43
CA GLY A 8 -13.01 -14.53 2.63
C GLY A 8 -12.23 -13.29 2.17
N ALA A 9 -12.94 -12.27 1.71
CA ALA A 9 -12.35 -11.02 1.29
C ALA A 9 -13.29 -9.84 1.56
N SER A 10 -12.74 -8.67 1.85
CA SER A 10 -13.47 -7.43 2.11
C SER A 10 -12.59 -6.23 1.79
N ILE A 11 -13.21 -5.12 1.43
CA ILE A 11 -12.54 -3.82 1.48
C ILE A 11 -12.27 -3.48 2.93
N GLY A 12 -11.08 -2.97 3.22
CA GLY A 12 -10.63 -2.54 4.53
C GLY A 12 -10.20 -1.07 4.53
N SER A 13 -10.21 -0.45 5.71
CA SER A 13 -9.67 0.90 5.89
C SER A 13 -8.16 0.93 5.69
N THR A 14 -7.66 1.97 5.04
CA THR A 14 -6.23 2.24 4.92
C THR A 14 -5.58 2.61 6.25
N ASP A 15 -6.37 3.07 7.23
CA ASP A 15 -5.92 3.52 8.55
C ASP A 15 -5.64 2.37 9.53
N PHE A 16 -6.07 1.14 9.17
CA PHE A 16 -5.89 -0.02 10.02
C PHE A 16 -4.83 -0.97 9.49
N HIS A 17 -4.05 -1.53 10.42
CA HIS A 17 -3.18 -2.67 10.17
C HIS A 17 -3.92 -3.94 10.60
N TYR A 18 -4.20 -4.80 9.64
CA TYR A 18 -4.94 -6.04 9.86
C TYR A 18 -3.97 -7.12 10.32
N LEU A 19 -3.89 -7.32 11.64
CA LEU A 19 -2.93 -8.21 12.28
C LEU A 19 -3.47 -9.62 12.39
N GLN A 20 -2.59 -10.63 12.36
CA GLN A 20 -2.97 -12.04 12.49
C GLN A 20 -3.73 -12.34 13.80
N LYS A 21 -3.41 -11.61 14.89
CA LYS A 21 -4.10 -11.75 16.19
C LYS A 21 -5.55 -11.30 16.17
N ASP A 22 -5.93 -10.44 15.22
CA ASP A 22 -7.28 -9.89 15.08
C ASP A 22 -8.14 -10.71 14.10
N TYR A 23 -7.71 -11.93 13.78
CA TYR A 23 -8.30 -12.80 12.77
C TYR A 23 -9.83 -12.97 12.93
N ASP A 24 -10.32 -13.17 14.15
CA ASP A 24 -11.75 -13.39 14.40
C ASP A 24 -12.62 -12.13 14.18
N GLU A 25 -12.06 -10.96 14.38
CA GLU A 25 -12.71 -9.68 14.05
C GLU A 25 -12.66 -9.40 12.54
N ILE A 26 -11.53 -9.70 11.92
CA ILE A 26 -11.32 -9.47 10.48
C ILE A 26 -12.28 -10.33 9.65
N LYS A 27 -12.56 -11.55 10.05
CA LYS A 27 -13.55 -12.42 9.38
C LYS A 27 -14.98 -11.87 9.36
N LYS A 28 -15.29 -10.89 10.17
CA LYS A 28 -16.61 -10.25 10.21
C LYS A 28 -16.75 -9.12 9.18
N LEU A 29 -15.65 -8.70 8.57
CA LEU A 29 -15.66 -7.67 7.52
C LEU A 29 -16.54 -8.14 6.35
N ASN A 30 -17.31 -7.19 5.80
CA ASN A 30 -18.25 -7.47 4.71
C ASN A 30 -18.49 -6.22 3.85
N LEU A 31 -17.44 -5.49 3.51
CA LEU A 31 -17.54 -4.31 2.66
C LEU A 31 -17.09 -4.68 1.25
N ASN A 32 -17.93 -4.46 0.26
CA ASN A 32 -17.68 -4.78 -1.15
C ASN A 32 -17.78 -3.59 -2.09
N THR A 33 -18.07 -2.40 -1.57
CA THR A 33 -18.13 -1.16 -2.32
C THR A 33 -17.18 -0.12 -1.72
N TRP A 34 -16.51 0.66 -2.58
CA TRP A 34 -15.62 1.73 -2.19
C TRP A 34 -15.92 2.99 -2.98
N ASN A 35 -16.01 4.12 -2.28
CA ASN A 35 -16.32 5.41 -2.88
C ASN A 35 -15.39 6.48 -2.34
N GLU A 36 -14.86 7.32 -3.22
CA GLU A 36 -13.95 8.41 -2.87
C GLU A 36 -14.08 9.59 -3.82
N VAL A 37 -13.37 10.66 -3.51
CA VAL A 37 -13.27 11.87 -4.32
C VAL A 37 -11.81 12.16 -4.60
N ALA A 38 -11.50 12.51 -5.84
CA ALA A 38 -10.16 12.82 -6.31
C ALA A 38 -10.11 14.17 -7.02
N TRP A 39 -8.94 14.77 -7.06
CA TRP A 39 -8.62 15.83 -8.01
C TRP A 39 -7.96 15.23 -9.26
N ILE A 40 -7.91 16.00 -10.34
CA ILE A 40 -7.14 15.64 -11.54
C ILE A 40 -5.65 15.58 -11.17
N GLY A 41 -5.01 14.44 -11.38
CA GLY A 41 -3.60 14.22 -11.00
C GLY A 41 -3.38 13.69 -9.59
N ASP A 42 -4.45 13.37 -8.86
CA ASP A 42 -4.42 12.83 -7.50
C ASP A 42 -4.12 11.33 -7.45
N GLU A 43 -3.80 10.83 -6.27
CA GLU A 43 -3.60 9.40 -6.00
C GLU A 43 -4.50 8.96 -4.85
N LEU A 44 -5.46 8.09 -5.15
CA LEU A 44 -6.35 7.48 -4.18
C LEU A 44 -5.79 6.14 -3.71
N ASN A 45 -6.09 5.78 -2.47
CA ASN A 45 -5.64 4.54 -1.89
C ASN A 45 -6.80 3.77 -1.26
N SER A 46 -6.77 2.46 -1.43
CA SER A 46 -7.70 1.52 -0.82
C SER A 46 -6.95 0.27 -0.37
N LYS A 47 -7.63 -0.58 0.37
CA LYS A 47 -7.08 -1.84 0.85
C LYS A 47 -8.10 -2.96 0.68
N ILE A 48 -7.67 -4.11 0.20
CA ILE A 48 -8.45 -5.34 0.23
C ILE A 48 -7.81 -6.29 1.24
N VAL A 49 -8.61 -6.76 2.18
CA VAL A 49 -8.20 -7.69 3.23
C VAL A 49 -8.79 -9.05 2.91
N MET A 50 -7.96 -10.07 2.94
CA MET A 50 -8.34 -11.45 2.66
C MET A 50 -7.95 -12.34 3.83
N TRP A 51 -8.70 -13.42 4.02
CA TRP A 51 -8.42 -14.42 5.03
C TRP A 51 -8.81 -15.81 4.55
N THR A 52 -8.01 -16.79 4.93
CA THR A 52 -8.30 -18.20 4.68
C THR A 52 -8.93 -18.84 5.91
N ASN A 53 -9.81 -19.80 5.71
CA ASN A 53 -10.38 -20.59 6.79
C ASN A 53 -9.60 -21.91 7.01
N SER A 54 -10.25 -23.04 6.88
CA SER A 54 -9.71 -24.38 7.22
C SER A 54 -8.61 -24.90 6.30
N SER A 55 -8.33 -24.24 5.18
CA SER A 55 -7.37 -24.67 4.16
C SER A 55 -6.54 -23.49 3.64
N PRO A 56 -5.32 -23.71 3.17
CA PRO A 56 -4.56 -22.70 2.45
C PRO A 56 -5.22 -22.39 1.10
N VAL A 57 -4.90 -21.25 0.52
CA VAL A 57 -5.35 -20.82 -0.80
C VAL A 57 -4.15 -20.38 -1.62
N ASN A 58 -4.06 -20.89 -2.85
CA ASN A 58 -2.92 -20.71 -3.71
C ASN A 58 -3.20 -19.73 -4.85
N ASN A 59 -2.12 -19.13 -5.34
CA ASN A 59 -2.13 -18.21 -6.48
C ASN A 59 -3.19 -17.11 -6.39
N VAL A 60 -3.39 -16.55 -5.17
CA VAL A 60 -4.28 -15.41 -5.00
C VAL A 60 -3.74 -14.25 -5.80
N THR A 61 -4.54 -13.74 -6.74
CA THR A 61 -4.19 -12.57 -7.56
C THR A 61 -5.29 -11.54 -7.51
N LEU A 62 -4.91 -10.28 -7.72
CA LEU A 62 -5.85 -9.19 -7.87
C LEU A 62 -5.63 -8.50 -9.22
N SER A 63 -6.73 -8.11 -9.83
CA SER A 63 -6.74 -7.36 -11.09
C SER A 63 -7.74 -6.22 -11.01
N SER A 64 -7.53 -5.18 -11.81
CA SER A 64 -8.43 -4.05 -11.95
C SER A 64 -9.05 -4.03 -13.33
N SER A 65 -10.33 -3.70 -13.42
CA SER A 65 -10.92 -3.23 -14.67
C SER A 65 -10.40 -1.83 -15.00
N ASP A 66 -10.65 -1.36 -16.21
CA ASP A 66 -10.64 0.07 -16.51
C ASP A 66 -11.79 0.76 -15.77
N PHE A 67 -11.63 2.06 -15.49
CA PHE A 67 -12.64 2.89 -14.87
C PHE A 67 -13.24 3.83 -15.92
N ILE A 68 -14.56 3.84 -16.01
CA ILE A 68 -15.28 4.57 -17.07
C ILE A 68 -16.32 5.50 -16.42
N ASN A 69 -16.39 6.74 -16.87
CA ASN A 69 -17.42 7.68 -16.46
C ASN A 69 -18.66 7.63 -17.37
N GLU A 70 -19.68 8.37 -17.03
CA GLU A 70 -20.95 8.43 -17.77
C GLU A 70 -20.80 8.94 -19.22
N ASN A 71 -19.74 9.69 -19.51
CA ASN A 71 -19.46 10.22 -20.85
C ASN A 71 -18.59 9.28 -21.70
N GLY A 72 -18.18 8.13 -21.14
CA GLY A 72 -17.30 7.18 -21.80
C GLY A 72 -15.81 7.52 -21.70
N ASP A 73 -15.43 8.54 -20.91
CA ASP A 73 -14.02 8.82 -20.65
C ASP A 73 -13.42 7.72 -19.78
N LEU A 74 -12.17 7.36 -20.07
CA LEU A 74 -11.49 6.18 -19.53
C LEU A 74 -10.30 6.57 -18.64
N ILE A 75 -10.22 5.96 -17.46
CA ILE A 75 -8.99 5.81 -16.69
C ILE A 75 -8.57 4.35 -16.78
N SER A 76 -7.50 4.08 -17.54
CA SER A 76 -7.03 2.72 -17.78
C SER A 76 -6.55 2.04 -16.50
N SER A 77 -6.76 0.74 -16.41
CA SER A 77 -6.23 -0.15 -15.37
C SER A 77 -4.70 -0.06 -15.20
N ASN A 78 -3.98 0.41 -16.20
CA ASN A 78 -2.54 0.72 -16.08
C ASN A 78 -2.23 1.84 -15.07
N ASN A 79 -3.22 2.63 -14.68
CA ASN A 79 -3.11 3.64 -13.63
C ASN A 79 -3.42 3.08 -12.23
N ILE A 80 -3.76 1.80 -12.14
CA ILE A 80 -4.07 1.12 -10.90
C ILE A 80 -2.90 0.20 -10.54
N LYS A 81 -2.24 0.52 -9.43
CA LYS A 81 -1.16 -0.31 -8.91
C LYS A 81 -1.66 -1.13 -7.73
N ILE A 82 -1.55 -2.44 -7.84
CA ILE A 82 -1.91 -3.39 -6.78
C ILE A 82 -0.62 -3.98 -6.22
N SER A 83 -0.49 -3.95 -4.90
CA SER A 83 0.70 -4.44 -4.20
C SER A 83 0.29 -5.21 -2.95
N TRP A 84 1.03 -6.23 -2.58
CA TRP A 84 0.82 -6.95 -1.34
C TRP A 84 1.43 -6.21 -0.15
N LEU A 85 0.80 -6.27 1.01
CA LEU A 85 1.38 -5.83 2.26
C LEU A 85 2.09 -7.01 2.92
N LYS A 86 3.42 -7.00 2.87
CA LYS A 86 4.25 -8.02 3.49
C LYS A 86 4.51 -7.67 4.95
N GLU A 87 4.48 -8.70 5.81
CA GLU A 87 4.80 -8.56 7.22
C GLU A 87 6.29 -8.33 7.46
N THR A 88 6.58 -7.46 8.40
CA THR A 88 7.88 -7.28 9.05
C THR A 88 7.74 -7.45 10.54
N LEU A 89 8.83 -7.66 11.26
CA LEU A 89 8.81 -7.69 12.71
C LEU A 89 8.91 -6.27 13.26
N ALA A 90 7.93 -5.87 14.04
CA ALA A 90 7.87 -4.55 14.65
C ALA A 90 7.53 -4.62 16.14
N ASN A 91 8.07 -3.68 16.92
CA ASN A 91 7.65 -3.44 18.29
C ASN A 91 6.44 -2.49 18.26
N ILE A 92 5.24 -3.05 18.43
CA ILE A 92 3.99 -2.28 18.45
C ILE A 92 3.66 -1.75 19.86
N GLY A 93 4.38 -2.16 20.87
CA GLY A 93 4.25 -1.70 22.26
C GLY A 93 4.97 -0.37 22.52
N ARG A 94 4.57 0.70 21.86
CA ARG A 94 5.23 2.02 21.77
C ARG A 94 5.88 2.55 23.07
N SER A 95 5.38 2.17 24.23
CA SER A 95 5.89 2.61 25.54
C SER A 95 6.84 1.61 26.20
N ASN A 96 7.03 0.44 25.61
CA ASN A 96 7.86 -0.61 26.16
C ASN A 96 8.89 -1.09 25.13
N PRO A 97 10.14 -0.61 25.20
CA PRO A 97 11.20 -1.05 24.27
C PRO A 97 11.49 -2.56 24.36
N SER A 98 11.12 -3.20 25.47
CA SER A 98 11.30 -4.63 25.70
C SER A 98 10.09 -5.47 25.26
N ALA A 99 9.06 -4.87 24.66
CA ALA A 99 7.94 -5.62 24.10
C ALA A 99 8.43 -6.55 22.98
N PRO A 100 7.87 -7.76 22.88
CA PRO A 100 8.26 -8.68 21.82
C PRO A 100 7.96 -8.09 20.44
N LEU A 101 8.80 -8.44 19.47
CA LEU A 101 8.54 -8.12 18.08
C LEU A 101 7.37 -8.97 17.57
N GLU A 102 6.40 -8.33 16.95
CA GLU A 102 5.24 -9.01 16.35
C GLU A 102 5.24 -8.82 14.83
N PRO A 103 4.70 -9.79 14.05
CA PRO A 103 4.46 -9.60 12.63
C PRO A 103 3.51 -8.42 12.37
N PHE A 104 3.92 -7.52 11.48
CA PHE A 104 3.21 -6.28 11.19
C PHE A 104 3.20 -6.03 9.68
N PRO A 105 2.04 -5.92 9.01
CA PRO A 105 1.93 -5.73 7.56
C PRO A 105 2.23 -4.27 7.19
N ASP A 106 3.48 -3.98 6.83
CA ASP A 106 3.94 -2.61 6.58
C ASP A 106 4.72 -2.44 5.27
N ILE A 107 5.24 -3.53 4.70
CA ILE A 107 6.08 -3.44 3.50
C ILE A 107 5.23 -3.60 2.25
N ILE A 108 5.15 -2.55 1.42
CA ILE A 108 4.53 -2.63 0.09
C ILE A 108 5.44 -3.46 -0.82
N HIS A 109 4.93 -4.61 -1.27
CA HIS A 109 5.66 -5.58 -2.06
C HIS A 109 4.95 -5.87 -3.39
N ASN A 110 5.66 -5.66 -4.49
CA ASN A 110 5.12 -5.95 -5.82
C ASN A 110 5.36 -7.42 -6.15
N SER A 111 4.36 -8.25 -5.94
CA SER A 111 4.31 -9.65 -6.39
C SER A 111 3.05 -9.86 -7.21
N GLY A 112 3.12 -10.67 -8.25
CA GLY A 112 1.95 -10.98 -9.08
C GLY A 112 0.90 -11.81 -8.35
N SER A 113 1.32 -12.75 -7.50
CA SER A 113 0.44 -13.62 -6.73
C SER A 113 0.99 -13.88 -5.33
N LEU A 114 0.11 -14.36 -4.45
CA LEU A 114 0.44 -14.75 -3.09
C LEU A 114 -0.28 -16.06 -2.73
N ASN A 115 0.43 -16.97 -2.04
CA ASN A 115 -0.20 -18.10 -1.37
C ASN A 115 -0.51 -17.67 0.08
N ILE A 116 -1.74 -17.90 0.51
CA ILE A 116 -2.19 -17.58 1.87
C ILE A 116 -2.36 -18.88 2.64
N GLU A 117 -1.56 -19.06 3.68
CA GLU A 117 -1.61 -20.23 4.54
C GLU A 117 -2.95 -20.31 5.27
N LYS A 118 -3.29 -21.52 5.77
CA LYS A 118 -4.47 -21.79 6.56
C LYS A 118 -4.58 -20.84 7.77
N ASN A 119 -5.77 -20.28 8.01
CA ASN A 119 -6.07 -19.36 9.11
C ASN A 119 -5.13 -18.14 9.14
N LYS A 120 -4.83 -17.62 7.97
CA LYS A 120 -3.98 -16.44 7.81
C LYS A 120 -4.73 -15.31 7.12
N ILE A 121 -4.26 -14.11 7.39
CA ILE A 121 -4.70 -12.86 6.79
C ILE A 121 -3.64 -12.38 5.82
N ALA A 122 -4.08 -11.84 4.70
CA ALA A 122 -3.25 -11.09 3.78
C ALA A 122 -3.98 -9.80 3.39
N SER A 123 -3.22 -8.77 3.07
CA SER A 123 -3.77 -7.50 2.61
C SER A 123 -3.09 -7.06 1.33
N ALA A 124 -3.88 -6.51 0.41
CA ALA A 124 -3.40 -5.86 -0.79
C ALA A 124 -3.67 -4.35 -0.69
N TRP A 125 -2.69 -3.55 -1.08
CA TRP A 125 -2.77 -2.10 -1.21
C TRP A 125 -3.10 -1.76 -2.66
N ILE A 126 -4.18 -1.00 -2.85
CA ILE A 126 -4.65 -0.54 -4.15
C ILE A 126 -4.34 0.96 -4.22
N ASN A 127 -3.51 1.34 -5.17
CA ASN A 127 -3.22 2.75 -5.46
C ASN A 127 -3.81 3.09 -6.83
N ILE A 128 -4.70 4.06 -6.89
CA ILE A 128 -5.38 4.52 -8.09
C ILE A 128 -4.87 5.92 -8.42
N LYS A 129 -4.21 6.07 -9.54
CA LYS A 129 -3.70 7.36 -10.00
C LYS A 129 -4.67 7.98 -11.01
N THR A 130 -5.20 9.15 -10.70
CA THR A 130 -5.96 9.94 -11.67
C THR A 130 -4.99 10.66 -12.62
N PRO A 131 -5.03 10.38 -13.94
CA PRO A 131 -4.14 11.05 -14.88
C PRO A 131 -4.38 12.57 -14.90
N ARG A 132 -3.33 13.34 -15.18
CA ARG A 132 -3.46 14.82 -15.31
C ARG A 132 -4.32 15.29 -16.48
N ASN A 133 -4.66 14.41 -17.39
CA ASN A 133 -5.62 14.63 -18.49
C ASN A 133 -6.98 13.98 -18.24
N ALA A 134 -7.23 13.44 -17.05
CA ALA A 134 -8.55 12.91 -16.69
C ALA A 134 -9.61 14.00 -16.80
N LYS A 135 -10.79 13.60 -17.22
CA LYS A 135 -11.95 14.49 -17.26
C LYS A 135 -12.70 14.43 -15.94
N PRO A 136 -13.31 15.52 -15.48
CA PRO A 136 -14.21 15.48 -14.34
C PRO A 136 -15.38 14.52 -14.58
N GLY A 137 -15.85 13.85 -13.52
CA GLY A 137 -16.97 12.92 -13.55
C GLY A 137 -16.81 11.77 -12.60
N ILE A 138 -17.85 10.94 -12.47
CA ILE A 138 -17.85 9.75 -11.62
C ILE A 138 -17.38 8.57 -12.44
N TYR A 139 -16.26 7.99 -12.04
CA TYR A 139 -15.65 6.82 -12.66
C TYR A 139 -16.01 5.57 -11.89
N ASN A 140 -16.48 4.55 -12.59
CA ASN A 140 -16.86 3.26 -12.03
C ASN A 140 -16.00 2.15 -12.63
N GLY A 141 -15.58 1.24 -11.79
CA GLY A 141 -14.79 0.08 -12.16
C GLY A 141 -14.81 -0.96 -11.07
N SER A 142 -13.98 -1.98 -11.17
CA SER A 142 -13.93 -3.08 -10.21
C SER A 142 -12.51 -3.55 -9.95
N ILE A 143 -12.32 -4.09 -8.75
CA ILE A 143 -11.16 -4.93 -8.42
C ILE A 143 -11.64 -6.35 -8.22
N GLU A 144 -10.97 -7.30 -8.85
CA GLU A 144 -11.28 -8.72 -8.73
C GLU A 144 -10.18 -9.45 -7.97
N VAL A 145 -10.58 -10.40 -7.14
CA VAL A 145 -9.70 -11.34 -6.43
C VAL A 145 -9.97 -12.74 -6.97
N THR A 146 -8.96 -13.39 -7.49
CA THR A 146 -9.00 -14.77 -7.95
C THR A 146 -8.00 -15.65 -7.22
N ALA A 147 -8.23 -16.96 -7.21
CA ALA A 147 -7.32 -17.95 -6.65
C ALA A 147 -7.62 -19.32 -7.27
N ASP A 148 -6.69 -20.26 -7.14
CA ASP A 148 -6.86 -21.61 -7.72
C ASP A 148 -8.08 -22.37 -7.18
N GLU A 149 -8.41 -22.13 -5.90
CA GLU A 149 -9.52 -22.82 -5.22
C GLU A 149 -10.86 -22.09 -5.34
N LEU A 150 -10.93 -20.95 -6.01
CA LEU A 150 -12.15 -20.19 -6.21
C LEU A 150 -12.83 -20.53 -7.54
N GLU A 151 -14.07 -21.00 -7.48
CA GLU A 151 -14.91 -21.21 -8.69
C GLU A 151 -15.28 -19.87 -9.37
N LYS A 152 -15.37 -18.80 -8.60
CA LYS A 152 -15.69 -17.44 -9.05
C LYS A 152 -14.83 -16.41 -8.35
N ALA A 153 -14.40 -15.39 -9.08
CA ALA A 153 -13.73 -14.23 -8.50
C ALA A 153 -14.62 -13.50 -7.47
N TYR A 154 -14.01 -12.94 -6.46
CA TYR A 154 -14.64 -11.86 -5.69
C TYR A 154 -14.51 -10.57 -6.49
N THR A 155 -15.62 -9.87 -6.68
CA THR A 155 -15.64 -8.58 -7.36
C THR A 155 -16.01 -7.51 -6.33
N PHE A 156 -15.20 -6.45 -6.29
CA PHE A 156 -15.39 -5.28 -5.45
C PHE A 156 -15.69 -4.10 -6.36
N ASP A 157 -16.80 -3.40 -6.09
CA ASP A 157 -17.20 -2.23 -6.87
C ASP A 157 -16.47 -0.99 -6.35
N TYR A 158 -15.81 -0.30 -7.25
CA TYR A 158 -15.08 0.92 -6.98
C TYR A 158 -15.68 2.07 -7.77
N SER A 159 -15.95 3.17 -7.07
CA SER A 159 -16.42 4.42 -7.67
C SER A 159 -15.64 5.59 -7.10
N PHE A 160 -15.28 6.56 -7.94
CA PHE A 160 -14.72 7.80 -7.43
C PHE A 160 -15.06 8.97 -8.34
N GLU A 161 -15.32 10.12 -7.73
CA GLU A 161 -15.59 11.36 -8.41
C GLU A 161 -14.28 12.12 -8.66
N VAL A 162 -13.96 12.40 -9.92
CA VAL A 162 -12.88 13.31 -10.28
C VAL A 162 -13.44 14.72 -10.39
N LEU A 163 -13.04 15.58 -9.46
CA LEU A 163 -13.44 16.99 -9.46
C LEU A 163 -12.71 17.79 -10.55
N ASN A 164 -13.32 18.88 -10.99
CA ASN A 164 -12.66 19.82 -11.92
C ASN A 164 -11.65 20.72 -11.19
N LEU A 165 -10.75 20.10 -10.45
CA LEU A 165 -9.65 20.70 -9.71
C LEU A 165 -8.37 19.93 -10.04
N VAL A 166 -7.30 20.64 -10.35
CA VAL A 166 -6.02 20.01 -10.66
C VAL A 166 -5.12 20.06 -9.43
N GLN A 167 -4.64 18.88 -9.03
CA GLN A 167 -3.66 18.80 -7.95
C GLN A 167 -2.37 19.54 -8.36
N PRO A 168 -1.89 20.51 -7.60
CA PRO A 168 -0.63 21.18 -7.91
C PRO A 168 0.52 20.17 -7.86
N LEU A 169 1.51 20.36 -8.72
CA LEU A 169 2.73 19.56 -8.63
C LEU A 169 3.46 19.85 -7.32
N PRO A 170 4.19 18.89 -6.74
CA PRO A 170 4.99 19.12 -5.55
C PRO A 170 5.94 20.32 -5.66
N SER A 171 6.43 20.61 -6.87
CA SER A 171 7.27 21.78 -7.17
C SER A 171 6.52 23.12 -7.13
N GLU A 172 5.20 23.10 -7.25
CA GLU A 172 4.32 24.27 -7.28
C GLU A 172 3.72 24.59 -5.91
N THR A 173 3.80 23.65 -4.96
CA THR A 173 3.31 23.86 -3.61
C THR A 173 4.30 24.66 -2.77
N ASN A 174 3.80 25.50 -1.87
CA ASN A 174 4.59 26.19 -0.86
C ASN A 174 4.67 25.44 0.46
N THR A 175 4.03 24.27 0.53
CA THR A 175 4.07 23.44 1.74
C THR A 175 5.46 22.84 1.89
N GLN A 176 6.08 23.05 3.03
CA GLN A 176 7.34 22.44 3.40
C GLN A 176 7.03 21.07 4.03
N ILE A 177 7.53 20.02 3.41
CA ILE A 177 7.47 18.67 3.94
C ILE A 177 8.87 18.31 4.42
N GLU A 178 8.97 17.92 5.69
CA GLU A 178 10.22 17.47 6.29
C GLU A 178 10.04 16.05 6.82
N PHE A 179 10.80 15.12 6.28
CA PHE A 179 10.97 13.78 6.86
C PHE A 179 12.39 13.62 7.36
N TRP A 180 12.53 13.06 8.52
CA TRP A 180 13.83 12.69 9.05
C TRP A 180 14.38 11.50 8.27
N GLN A 181 15.48 11.73 7.56
CA GLN A 181 16.17 10.66 6.86
C GLN A 181 17.05 9.89 7.85
N HIS A 182 17.06 8.57 7.72
CA HIS A 182 17.85 7.66 8.54
C HIS A 182 18.90 6.93 7.69
N PRO A 183 19.99 7.59 7.29
CA PRO A 183 20.99 6.98 6.39
C PRO A 183 21.63 5.72 6.97
N TYR A 184 21.82 5.66 8.27
CA TYR A 184 22.37 4.45 8.93
C TYR A 184 21.40 3.27 8.88
N THR A 185 20.09 3.49 8.94
CA THR A 185 19.10 2.43 8.76
C THR A 185 19.18 1.83 7.36
N ILE A 186 19.33 2.68 6.33
CA ILE A 186 19.56 2.22 4.95
C ILE A 186 20.85 1.43 4.85
N ALA A 187 21.92 1.91 5.48
CA ALA A 187 23.19 1.20 5.50
C ALA A 187 23.06 -0.18 6.16
N ARG A 188 22.39 -0.29 7.29
CA ARG A 188 22.12 -1.57 7.97
C ARG A 188 21.31 -2.52 7.10
N TYR A 189 20.23 -2.04 6.49
CA TYR A 189 19.38 -2.85 5.63
C TYR A 189 20.15 -3.44 4.43
N TYR A 190 20.97 -2.64 3.77
CA TYR A 190 21.77 -3.06 2.61
C TYR A 190 23.15 -3.60 2.99
N LYS A 191 23.43 -3.80 4.28
CA LYS A 191 24.70 -4.34 4.80
C LYS A 191 25.94 -3.55 4.30
N ILE A 192 25.81 -2.23 4.27
CA ILE A 192 26.90 -1.33 3.95
C ILE A 192 27.89 -1.33 5.11
N SER A 193 29.18 -1.52 4.84
CA SER A 193 30.23 -1.51 5.86
C SER A 193 30.48 -0.10 6.42
N LYS A 194 31.11 0.01 7.56
CA LYS A 194 31.42 1.33 8.17
C LYS A 194 32.33 2.17 7.27
N GLU A 195 33.26 1.53 6.57
CA GLU A 195 34.19 2.16 5.65
C GLU A 195 33.49 2.69 4.38
N ASP A 196 32.36 2.10 4.02
CA ASP A 196 31.57 2.46 2.86
C ASP A 196 30.47 3.50 3.17
N LEU A 197 30.30 3.90 4.45
CA LEU A 197 29.32 4.92 4.83
C LEU A 197 29.59 6.25 4.11
N PHE A 198 28.53 6.82 3.55
CA PHE A 198 28.56 8.10 2.81
C PHE A 198 29.50 8.13 1.61
N THR A 199 29.91 6.96 1.11
CA THR A 199 30.56 6.80 -0.20
C THR A 199 29.51 6.62 -1.30
N GLU A 200 29.94 6.59 -2.57
CA GLU A 200 29.06 6.32 -3.72
C GLU A 200 28.28 5.01 -3.58
N LYS A 201 28.86 4.00 -2.92
CA LYS A 201 28.19 2.73 -2.64
C LYS A 201 26.96 2.91 -1.74
N HIS A 202 27.07 3.73 -0.71
CA HIS A 202 25.95 4.06 0.18
C HIS A 202 24.95 5.01 -0.51
N PHE A 203 25.45 6.05 -1.17
CA PHE A 203 24.59 7.00 -1.88
C PHE A 203 23.75 6.36 -2.98
N LYS A 204 24.19 5.27 -3.61
CA LYS A 204 23.40 4.51 -4.57
C LYS A 204 22.04 4.11 -4.00
N TYR A 205 21.99 3.70 -2.74
CA TYR A 205 20.76 3.28 -2.07
C TYR A 205 19.97 4.47 -1.50
N LEU A 206 20.64 5.49 -0.99
CA LEU A 206 20.01 6.71 -0.50
C LEU A 206 19.29 7.49 -1.61
N ARG A 207 19.82 7.50 -2.82
CA ARG A 207 19.24 8.24 -3.97
C ARG A 207 17.80 7.82 -4.26
N GLY A 208 17.43 6.54 -4.10
CA GLY A 208 16.07 6.05 -4.28
C GLY A 208 15.10 6.76 -3.33
N ASN A 209 15.38 6.71 -2.04
CA ASN A 209 14.54 7.33 -1.01
C ASN A 209 14.50 8.86 -1.15
N LEU A 210 15.62 9.49 -1.45
CA LEU A 210 15.69 10.94 -1.65
C LEU A 210 14.91 11.38 -2.89
N LYS A 211 14.87 10.55 -3.94
CA LYS A 211 14.06 10.80 -5.13
C LYS A 211 12.56 10.77 -4.80
N GLU A 212 12.12 9.75 -4.07
CA GLU A 212 10.71 9.67 -3.65
C GLU A 212 10.35 10.82 -2.71
N TYR A 213 11.22 11.15 -1.77
CA TYR A 213 11.04 12.33 -0.91
C TYR A 213 10.88 13.63 -1.71
N ARG A 214 11.70 13.82 -2.73
CA ARG A 214 11.58 14.98 -3.64
C ARG A 214 10.25 14.93 -4.43
N ASN A 215 9.84 13.77 -4.90
CA ASN A 215 8.58 13.58 -5.63
C ASN A 215 7.36 13.95 -4.78
N MET A 216 7.44 13.79 -3.45
CA MET A 216 6.42 14.22 -2.51
C MET A 216 6.48 15.71 -2.16
N GLY A 217 7.45 16.47 -2.67
CA GLY A 217 7.61 17.89 -2.38
C GLY A 217 8.67 18.23 -1.32
N GLY A 218 9.41 17.24 -0.84
CA GLY A 218 10.54 17.47 0.07
C GLY A 218 11.64 18.32 -0.57
N ARG A 219 12.09 19.34 0.15
CA ARG A 219 13.09 20.32 -0.36
C ARG A 219 14.34 20.40 0.50
N GLY A 220 14.26 19.94 1.75
CA GLY A 220 15.37 19.95 2.69
C GLY A 220 15.87 18.54 2.97
N VAL A 221 17.17 18.35 3.12
CA VAL A 221 17.78 17.09 3.56
C VAL A 221 18.39 17.29 4.92
N ILE A 222 18.05 16.42 5.88
CA ILE A 222 18.69 16.42 7.19
C ILE A 222 20.03 15.71 7.07
N ALA A 223 21.11 16.44 7.26
CA ALA A 223 22.45 15.89 7.30
C ALA A 223 22.85 15.57 8.74
N THR A 224 23.31 14.34 8.97
CA THR A 224 23.83 13.91 10.26
C THR A 224 25.25 14.42 10.44
N ILE A 225 25.50 15.24 11.45
CA ILE A 225 26.82 15.82 11.75
C ILE A 225 27.65 14.88 12.64
N VAL A 226 26.96 14.05 13.46
CA VAL A 226 27.59 13.08 14.36
C VAL A 226 27.11 11.68 14.04
N HIS A 227 27.96 10.70 14.36
CA HIS A 227 27.62 9.30 14.11
C HIS A 227 26.42 8.87 14.96
N GLU A 228 25.37 8.38 14.29
CA GLU A 228 24.13 7.81 14.90
C GLU A 228 23.53 8.66 16.05
N ALA A 229 23.36 9.95 15.82
CA ALA A 229 22.85 10.89 16.83
C ALA A 229 21.48 10.52 17.44
N TRP A 230 20.67 9.71 16.76
CA TRP A 230 19.26 9.49 17.12
C TRP A 230 18.83 8.03 17.23
N ASN A 231 19.67 7.06 16.91
CA ASN A 231 19.23 5.67 16.77
C ASN A 231 20.10 4.74 17.58
N HIS A 232 19.53 4.24 18.63
CA HIS A 232 20.03 3.13 19.40
C HIS A 232 19.14 1.91 19.20
#